data_56bcc6eef0f98b933f17f61fb159c4ad
#
_entry.id   56bcc6eef0f98b933f17f61fb159c4ad
#
_cell.length_a   1.000
_cell.length_b   1.000
_cell.length_c   1.000
_cell.angle_alpha   90.00
_cell.angle_beta   90.00
_cell.angle_gamma   90.00
#
_symmetry.space_group_name_H-M   'P 1'
#
loop_
_entity.id
_entity.type
_entity.pdbx_description
1 polymer ?
#
loop_
_entity_poly.entity_id
_entity_poly.type
_entity_poly.pdbx_seq_one_letter_code
_entity_poly.pdbx_strand_id
1 'polypeptide(L)'
;MGLSKLEQLIAAYSQYAAIIEVPHLKEKIGTYGTFRVRNKKPYIFLEEYQPEIDKCVILTEEFMHALHTVGVILDQKNLNNRKQEVQARGLAYKTVISMDDLLHCYKIGLRLDYEVAEELDIPVEFLNNAIAYFKTQLGESSTYKGYK
;
A
#
# COMPACT_ATOMS: atom_id res chain seq x y z
N MET A 1 -6.45 -21.25 5.58
CA MET A 1 -6.68 -20.54 5.18
C MET A 1 -7.01 -19.18 5.48
N GLY A 2 -6.38 -18.27 5.69
CA GLY A 2 -6.68 -16.89 5.89
C GLY A 2 -6.87 -16.17 4.58
N LEU A 3 -7.05 -14.92 4.67
CA LEU A 3 -7.21 -14.10 3.49
C LEU A 3 -5.87 -13.89 2.81
N SER A 4 -5.90 -13.74 1.51
CA SER A 4 -4.69 -13.39 0.77
C SER A 4 -4.32 -11.96 1.11
N LYS A 5 -3.12 -11.54 0.70
CA LYS A 5 -2.70 -10.18 0.95
C LYS A 5 -3.68 -9.19 0.31
N LEU A 6 -4.08 -9.45 -0.92
CA LEU A 6 -5.00 -8.56 -1.59
C LEU A 6 -6.35 -8.53 -0.89
N GLU A 7 -6.84 -9.69 -0.47
CA GLU A 7 -8.12 -9.74 0.22
C GLU A 7 -8.08 -8.96 1.53
N GLN A 8 -6.96 -9.01 2.22
CA GLN A 8 -6.81 -8.25 3.46
C GLN A 8 -6.88 -6.75 3.20
N LEU A 9 -6.21 -6.29 2.13
CA LEU A 9 -6.23 -4.88 1.81
C LEU A 9 -7.60 -4.43 1.35
N ILE A 10 -8.25 -5.24 0.52
CA ILE A 10 -9.59 -4.89 0.06
C ILE A 10 -10.54 -4.79 1.24
N ALA A 11 -10.46 -5.74 2.15
CA ALA A 11 -11.34 -5.73 3.30
C ALA A 11 -11.18 -4.45 4.12
N ALA A 12 -9.94 -4.03 4.31
CA ALA A 12 -9.68 -2.84 5.10
C ALA A 12 -10.07 -1.56 4.38
N TYR A 13 -9.68 -1.45 3.10
CA TYR A 13 -9.90 -0.21 2.39
C TYR A 13 -11.33 -0.03 1.91
N SER A 14 -12.10 -1.10 1.82
CA SER A 14 -13.48 -1.00 1.38
C SER A 14 -14.34 -0.17 2.31
N GLN A 15 -13.86 0.05 3.52
CA GLN A 15 -14.59 0.93 4.42
C GLN A 15 -14.62 2.36 3.91
N TYR A 16 -13.65 2.73 3.08
CA TYR A 16 -13.50 4.10 2.65
C TYR A 16 -13.74 4.32 1.17
N ALA A 17 -13.55 3.31 0.35
CA ALA A 17 -13.71 3.45 -1.08
C ALA A 17 -14.19 2.13 -1.66
N ALA A 18 -14.99 2.20 -2.70
CA ALA A 18 -15.40 0.98 -3.39
C ALA A 18 -14.24 0.52 -4.26
N ILE A 19 -13.88 -0.75 -4.16
CA ILE A 19 -12.75 -1.28 -4.90
C ILE A 19 -13.28 -2.29 -5.89
N ILE A 20 -13.05 -2.05 -7.16
CA ILE A 20 -13.63 -2.85 -8.23
C ILE A 20 -12.54 -3.30 -9.18
N GLU A 21 -12.47 -4.59 -9.46
CA GLU A 21 -11.54 -5.11 -10.44
C GLU A 21 -12.23 -5.10 -11.79
N VAL A 22 -11.56 -4.59 -12.79
CA VAL A 22 -12.13 -4.40 -14.11
C VAL A 22 -11.27 -5.09 -15.15
N PRO A 23 -11.85 -5.95 -15.97
CA PRO A 23 -11.06 -6.60 -17.02
C PRO A 23 -10.68 -5.58 -18.07
N HIS A 24 -9.46 -5.68 -18.54
CA HIS A 24 -8.96 -4.85 -19.65
C HIS A 24 -8.98 -3.36 -19.33
N LEU A 25 -8.80 -3.01 -18.07
CA LEU A 25 -8.75 -1.61 -17.68
C LEU A 25 -7.54 -0.92 -18.33
N LYS A 26 -6.40 -1.61 -18.33
CA LYS A 26 -5.20 -1.05 -18.93
C LYS A 26 -5.40 -0.68 -20.37
N GLU A 27 -6.13 -1.50 -21.11
CA GLU A 27 -6.40 -1.21 -22.50
C GLU A 27 -7.34 -0.03 -22.65
N LYS A 28 -8.26 0.13 -21.73
CA LYS A 28 -9.24 1.20 -21.84
C LYS A 28 -8.72 2.55 -21.42
N ILE A 29 -7.95 2.60 -20.35
CA ILE A 29 -7.51 3.90 -19.84
C ILE A 29 -6.01 4.05 -19.71
N GLY A 30 -5.24 3.03 -20.07
CA GLY A 30 -3.79 3.17 -20.09
C GLY A 30 -3.07 2.90 -18.78
N THR A 31 -3.79 2.62 -17.70
CA THR A 31 -3.13 2.32 -16.44
C THR A 31 -3.74 1.09 -15.79
N TYR A 32 -3.00 0.51 -14.86
CA TYR A 32 -3.46 -0.70 -14.18
C TYR A 32 -4.34 -0.39 -12.98
N GLY A 33 -4.49 0.86 -12.63
CA GLY A 33 -5.37 1.26 -11.54
C GLY A 33 -5.68 2.72 -11.61
N THR A 34 -6.81 3.13 -11.06
CA THR A 34 -7.17 4.53 -11.08
C THR A 34 -8.14 4.83 -9.94
N PHE A 35 -8.11 6.06 -9.49
CA PHE A 35 -9.00 6.53 -8.45
C PHE A 35 -9.97 7.54 -9.07
N ARG A 36 -11.24 7.39 -8.75
CA ARG A 36 -12.26 8.30 -9.28
C ARG A 36 -13.26 8.63 -8.19
N VAL A 37 -13.84 9.81 -8.28
CA VAL A 37 -14.89 10.21 -7.36
C VAL A 37 -16.16 10.38 -8.20
N ARG A 38 -17.25 9.75 -7.77
CA ARG A 38 -18.49 9.83 -8.48
C ARG A 38 -19.61 10.04 -7.48
N ASN A 39 -20.37 11.09 -7.60
CA ASN A 39 -21.41 11.43 -6.66
C ASN A 39 -20.87 11.48 -5.25
N LYS A 40 -19.69 12.08 -5.11
CA LYS A 40 -19.05 12.26 -3.81
C LYS A 40 -18.60 10.95 -3.18
N LYS A 41 -18.60 9.87 -3.96
CA LYS A 41 -18.11 8.60 -3.46
C LYS A 41 -16.80 8.23 -4.15
N PRO A 42 -15.83 7.76 -3.40
CA PRO A 42 -14.55 7.37 -4.00
C PRO A 42 -14.58 5.94 -4.49
N TYR A 43 -14.00 5.74 -5.65
CA TYR A 43 -13.91 4.42 -6.25
C TYR A 43 -12.47 4.18 -6.66
N ILE A 44 -12.00 2.95 -6.49
CA ILE A 44 -10.71 2.55 -6.98
C ILE A 44 -10.93 1.39 -7.91
N PHE A 45 -10.46 1.53 -9.15
CA PHE A 45 -10.58 0.47 -10.13
C PHE A 45 -9.21 -0.14 -10.36
N LEU A 46 -9.14 -1.46 -10.39
CA LEU A 46 -7.90 -2.18 -10.61
C LEU A 46 -8.03 -3.08 -11.81
N GLU A 47 -6.96 -3.16 -12.60
CA GLU A 47 -6.95 -4.10 -13.71
C GLU A 47 -7.08 -5.51 -13.14
N GLU A 48 -8.04 -6.25 -13.64
CA GLU A 48 -8.28 -7.58 -13.13
C GLU A 48 -7.18 -8.54 -13.52
N TYR A 49 -6.64 -8.41 -14.71
CA TYR A 49 -5.63 -9.34 -15.21
C TYR A 49 -4.23 -8.82 -14.98
N GLN A 50 -3.77 -8.95 -13.78
CA GLN A 50 -2.41 -8.65 -13.39
C GLN A 50 -2.11 -9.47 -12.14
N PRO A 51 -0.83 -9.68 -11.83
CA PRO A 51 -0.47 -10.48 -10.66
C PRO A 51 -1.00 -9.88 -9.38
N GLU A 52 -1.30 -10.73 -8.44
CA GLU A 52 -1.88 -10.27 -7.18
C GLU A 52 -0.99 -9.28 -6.45
N ILE A 53 0.32 -9.50 -6.45
CA ILE A 53 1.20 -8.58 -5.75
C ILE A 53 1.16 -7.20 -6.39
N ASP A 54 1.02 -7.15 -7.72
CA ASP A 54 0.92 -5.88 -8.40
C ASP A 54 -0.39 -5.18 -8.02
N LYS A 55 -1.46 -5.94 -7.88
CA LYS A 55 -2.73 -5.35 -7.45
C LYS A 55 -2.57 -4.73 -6.07
N CYS A 56 -1.85 -5.41 -5.18
CA CYS A 56 -1.66 -4.89 -3.84
C CYS A 56 -0.91 -3.57 -3.86
N VAL A 57 0.15 -3.50 -4.66
CA VAL A 57 0.95 -2.28 -4.74
C VAL A 57 0.13 -1.15 -5.33
N ILE A 58 -0.58 -1.43 -6.43
CA ILE A 58 -1.35 -0.39 -7.09
C ILE A 58 -2.51 0.06 -6.22
N LEU A 59 -3.19 -0.88 -5.57
CA LEU A 59 -4.28 -0.53 -4.68
C LEU A 59 -3.77 0.39 -3.57
N THR A 60 -2.60 0.09 -3.01
CA THR A 60 -2.04 0.92 -1.97
C THR A 60 -1.81 2.34 -2.48
N GLU A 61 -1.22 2.46 -3.66
CA GLU A 61 -0.93 3.77 -4.22
C GLU A 61 -2.19 4.56 -4.49
N GLU A 62 -3.19 3.91 -5.07
CA GLU A 62 -4.43 4.60 -5.36
C GLU A 62 -5.17 4.98 -4.09
N PHE A 63 -5.08 4.15 -3.07
CA PHE A 63 -5.74 4.47 -1.82
C PHE A 63 -5.06 5.65 -1.14
N MET A 64 -3.73 5.74 -1.22
CA MET A 64 -3.04 6.89 -0.68
C MET A 64 -3.45 8.14 -1.44
N HIS A 65 -3.60 8.03 -2.76
CA HIS A 65 -4.09 9.16 -3.54
C HIS A 65 -5.48 9.57 -3.07
N ALA A 66 -6.33 8.60 -2.82
CA ALA A 66 -7.67 8.89 -2.36
C ALA A 66 -7.65 9.63 -1.03
N LEU A 67 -6.81 9.19 -0.12
CA LEU A 67 -6.72 9.84 1.18
C LEU A 67 -6.24 11.27 1.05
N HIS A 68 -5.26 11.51 0.18
CA HIS A 68 -4.75 12.85 0.02
C HIS A 68 -5.74 13.76 -0.70
N THR A 69 -6.49 13.20 -1.63
CA THR A 69 -7.37 14.02 -2.44
C THR A 69 -8.74 14.20 -1.83
N VAL A 70 -9.31 13.13 -1.31
CA VAL A 70 -10.67 13.15 -0.83
C VAL A 70 -10.77 13.05 0.67
N GLY A 71 -9.64 12.91 1.35
CA GLY A 71 -9.66 12.77 2.79
C GLY A 71 -10.43 13.86 3.48
N VAL A 72 -10.26 15.06 3.02
CA VAL A 72 -10.95 16.17 3.64
C VAL A 72 -12.44 16.04 3.42
N ILE A 73 -12.83 15.58 2.23
CA ILE A 73 -14.22 15.42 1.92
C ILE A 73 -14.84 14.30 2.71
N LEU A 74 -14.12 13.17 2.80
CA LEU A 74 -14.62 12.03 3.51
C LEU A 74 -14.72 12.26 4.99
N ASP A 75 -13.80 13.06 5.48
CA ASP A 75 -13.65 13.15 6.90
C ASP A 75 -13.57 14.56 7.37
N GLN A 76 -14.51 15.32 6.92
CA GLN A 76 -14.49 16.72 7.23
C GLN A 76 -14.49 17.01 8.69
N LYS A 77 -15.10 16.16 9.47
CA LYS A 77 -15.15 16.43 10.85
C LYS A 77 -14.06 15.79 11.62
N ASN A 78 -13.30 14.97 10.97
CA ASN A 78 -12.31 14.21 11.69
C ASN A 78 -10.97 14.85 11.58
N LEU A 79 -10.43 15.20 12.66
CA LEU A 79 -9.14 15.81 12.68
C LEU A 79 -8.04 14.80 12.63
N ASN A 80 -8.36 13.54 12.43
CA ASN A 80 -7.39 12.48 12.44
C ASN A 80 -7.03 11.93 11.10
N ASN A 81 -7.17 12.73 10.06
CA ASN A 81 -6.79 12.28 8.74
C ASN A 81 -5.38 11.75 8.70
N ARG A 82 -4.48 12.44 9.35
CA ARG A 82 -3.10 12.01 9.34
C ARG A 82 -2.95 10.66 10.05
N LYS A 83 -3.69 10.48 11.13
CA LYS A 83 -3.64 9.22 11.84
C LYS A 83 -4.19 8.10 11.00
N GLN A 84 -5.28 8.34 10.30
CA GLN A 84 -5.85 7.35 9.43
C GLN A 84 -4.90 7.00 8.30
N GLU A 85 -4.22 8.00 7.78
CA GLU A 85 -3.27 7.77 6.71
C GLU A 85 -2.12 6.89 7.18
N VAL A 86 -1.60 7.17 8.37
CA VAL A 86 -0.52 6.37 8.93
C VAL A 86 -0.97 4.94 9.14
N GLN A 87 -2.18 4.75 9.63
CA GLN A 87 -2.70 3.41 9.84
C GLN A 87 -2.86 2.67 8.52
N ALA A 88 -3.37 3.37 7.51
CA ALA A 88 -3.57 2.75 6.21
C ALA A 88 -2.26 2.34 5.59
N ARG A 89 -1.25 3.19 5.69
CA ARG A 89 0.06 2.85 5.16
C ARG A 89 0.66 1.68 5.88
N GLY A 90 0.54 1.69 7.21
CA GLY A 90 1.07 0.60 8.00
C GLY A 90 0.47 -0.72 7.62
N LEU A 91 -0.83 -0.74 7.43
CA LEU A 91 -1.49 -1.97 7.04
C LEU A 91 -0.98 -2.43 5.68
N ALA A 92 -0.88 -1.52 4.72
CA ALA A 92 -0.43 -1.87 3.39
C ALA A 92 0.99 -2.43 3.41
N TYR A 93 1.90 -1.72 4.05
CA TYR A 93 3.29 -2.14 4.04
C TYR A 93 3.47 -3.45 4.78
N LYS A 94 2.80 -3.61 5.91
CA LYS A 94 2.94 -4.85 6.67
C LYS A 94 2.31 -6.03 5.95
N THR A 95 1.25 -5.77 5.20
CA THR A 95 0.58 -6.84 4.49
C THR A 95 1.40 -7.28 3.28
N VAL A 96 1.90 -6.33 2.51
CA VAL A 96 2.64 -6.65 1.30
C VAL A 96 4.03 -7.18 1.63
N ILE A 97 4.68 -6.61 2.62
CA ILE A 97 6.03 -7.00 2.99
C ILE A 97 6.02 -7.49 4.43
N SER A 98 5.92 -8.80 4.60
CA SER A 98 5.86 -9.34 5.94
C SER A 98 7.25 -9.43 6.54
N MET A 99 7.31 -9.58 7.84
CA MET A 99 8.59 -9.77 8.50
C MET A 99 9.27 -11.04 8.00
N ASP A 100 8.47 -12.06 7.72
CA ASP A 100 9.02 -13.31 7.20
C ASP A 100 9.68 -13.07 5.84
N ASP A 101 9.09 -12.21 5.00
CA ASP A 101 9.67 -11.90 3.70
C ASP A 101 11.05 -11.27 3.90
N LEU A 102 11.16 -10.35 4.83
CA LEU A 102 12.44 -9.67 5.07
C LEU A 102 13.47 -10.61 5.65
N LEU A 103 13.04 -11.50 6.54
CA LEU A 103 13.96 -12.46 7.12
C LEU A 103 14.45 -13.44 6.05
N HIS A 104 13.56 -13.84 5.17
CA HIS A 104 13.96 -14.70 4.08
C HIS A 104 15.05 -14.05 3.23
N CYS A 105 14.84 -12.79 2.86
CA CYS A 105 15.83 -12.08 2.05
C CYS A 105 17.17 -11.98 2.79
N TYR A 106 17.10 -11.72 4.07
CA TYR A 106 18.32 -11.60 4.85
C TYR A 106 19.06 -12.93 4.89
N LYS A 107 18.32 -14.01 5.09
CA LYS A 107 18.95 -15.33 5.19
C LYS A 107 19.62 -15.77 3.90
N ILE A 108 19.10 -15.37 2.76
CA ILE A 108 19.73 -15.74 1.50
C ILE A 108 20.75 -14.72 1.06
N GLY A 109 21.08 -13.77 1.93
CA GLY A 109 22.23 -12.92 1.67
C GLY A 109 21.96 -11.62 0.93
N LEU A 110 20.71 -11.26 0.72
CA LEU A 110 20.41 -10.02 0.02
C LEU A 110 20.58 -8.84 0.95
N ARG A 111 21.26 -7.81 0.47
CA ARG A 111 21.53 -6.65 1.30
C ARG A 111 21.16 -5.32 0.65
N LEU A 112 21.05 -5.32 -0.68
CA LEU A 112 20.73 -4.10 -1.39
C LEU A 112 19.25 -4.02 -1.68
N ASP A 113 18.71 -2.82 -1.70
CA ASP A 113 17.28 -2.65 -1.86
C ASP A 113 16.77 -3.26 -3.15
N TYR A 114 17.48 -3.07 -4.26
CA TYR A 114 16.98 -3.60 -5.51
C TYR A 114 17.00 -5.13 -5.52
N GLU A 115 17.90 -5.73 -4.78
CA GLU A 115 17.94 -7.18 -4.69
C GLU A 115 16.72 -7.70 -3.94
N VAL A 116 16.39 -7.03 -2.84
CA VAL A 116 15.25 -7.42 -2.04
C VAL A 116 13.97 -7.19 -2.81
N ALA A 117 13.88 -6.05 -3.49
CA ALA A 117 12.68 -5.74 -4.26
C ALA A 117 12.43 -6.76 -5.35
N GLU A 118 13.52 -7.18 -6.00
CA GLU A 118 13.39 -8.18 -7.04
C GLU A 118 12.95 -9.52 -6.47
N GLU A 119 13.51 -9.91 -5.34
CA GLU A 119 13.16 -11.18 -4.72
C GLU A 119 11.69 -11.17 -4.30
N LEU A 120 11.19 -10.05 -3.81
CA LEU A 120 9.80 -9.96 -3.36
C LEU A 120 8.85 -9.58 -4.49
N ASP A 121 9.40 -9.30 -5.67
CA ASP A 121 8.61 -8.95 -6.85
C ASP A 121 7.77 -7.69 -6.63
N ILE A 122 8.37 -6.68 -6.05
CA ILE A 122 7.72 -5.40 -5.84
C ILE A 122 8.62 -4.30 -6.37
N PRO A 123 8.07 -3.12 -6.68
CA PRO A 123 8.91 -2.02 -7.11
C PRO A 123 9.84 -1.59 -6.00
N VAL A 124 11.06 -1.18 -6.36
CA VAL A 124 12.02 -0.78 -5.36
C VAL A 124 11.54 0.46 -4.62
N GLU A 125 10.78 1.32 -5.28
CA GLU A 125 10.27 2.49 -4.64
C GLU A 125 9.28 2.13 -3.54
N PHE A 126 8.43 1.14 -3.82
CA PHE A 126 7.48 0.68 -2.81
C PHE A 126 8.24 0.12 -1.61
N LEU A 127 9.26 -0.67 -1.88
CA LEU A 127 10.06 -1.23 -0.80
C LEU A 127 10.71 -0.14 0.04
N ASN A 128 11.29 0.87 -0.61
CA ASN A 128 11.96 1.92 0.12
C ASN A 128 10.99 2.75 0.96
N ASN A 129 9.79 2.98 0.44
CA ASN A 129 8.78 3.69 1.21
C ASN A 129 8.35 2.87 2.42
N ALA A 130 8.23 1.56 2.25
CA ALA A 130 7.86 0.69 3.35
C ALA A 130 8.96 0.67 4.42
N ILE A 131 10.21 0.60 3.98
CA ILE A 131 11.31 0.57 4.93
C ILE A 131 11.37 1.88 5.70
N ALA A 132 11.15 3.00 5.01
CA ALA A 132 11.14 4.28 5.69
C ALA A 132 10.03 4.33 6.74
N TYR A 133 8.88 3.77 6.40
CA TYR A 133 7.77 3.72 7.35
C TYR A 133 8.17 2.88 8.56
N PHE A 134 8.73 1.70 8.32
CA PHE A 134 9.11 0.82 9.41
C PHE A 134 10.17 1.47 10.30
N LYS A 135 11.11 2.18 9.71
CA LYS A 135 12.13 2.85 10.50
C LYS A 135 11.52 3.94 11.35
N THR A 136 10.55 4.65 10.83
CA THR A 136 9.90 5.69 11.60
C THR A 136 9.22 5.10 12.83
N GLN A 137 8.55 3.96 12.65
CA GLN A 137 7.89 3.33 13.76
C GLN A 137 8.86 2.88 14.83
N LEU A 138 10.00 2.36 14.39
CA LEU A 138 11.01 1.94 15.34
C LEU A 138 11.81 3.08 15.88
N GLY A 139 12.08 4.03 15.03
CA GLY A 139 12.92 5.14 15.40
C GLY A 139 12.37 5.97 16.48
N GLU A 140 11.03 6.08 16.49
CA GLU A 140 10.50 6.82 17.49
C GLU A 140 10.86 6.24 18.78
N SER A 141 10.80 4.95 18.89
CA SER A 141 11.06 4.36 20.13
C SER A 141 12.53 4.43 20.43
N SER A 142 13.36 4.29 19.48
CA SER A 142 14.74 4.27 19.82
C SER A 142 15.40 5.59 19.75
N THR A 143 14.84 6.45 18.98
CA THR A 143 15.43 7.70 18.86
C THR A 143 16.82 7.43 18.58
N TYR A 144 17.02 6.36 17.97
CA TYR A 144 18.34 5.95 17.78
C TYR A 144 19.10 6.87 16.93
N LYS A 145 18.45 7.87 16.49
CA LYS A 145 19.16 8.81 15.77
C LYS A 145 20.31 9.25 16.57
N GLY A 146 20.25 8.99 17.81
CA GLY A 146 21.39 9.38 18.57
C GLY A 146 22.59 8.61 18.15
N TYR A 147 22.38 7.49 17.58
CA TYR A 147 23.52 6.77 17.23
C TYR A 147 24.09 7.22 15.96
N LYS A 148 23.46 8.10 15.32
CA LYS A 148 23.93 8.49 14.16
C LYS A 148 24.87 9.27 14.25
#